data_5eee463a4eb59c1a8b8cb9c339b47543
#
_entry.id   5eee463a4eb59c1a8b8cb9c339b47543
#
_cell.length_a   1.000
_cell.length_b   1.000
_cell.length_c   1.000
_cell.angle_alpha   90.00
_cell.angle_beta   90.00
_cell.angle_gamma   90.00
#
_symmetry.space_group_name_H-M   'P 1'
#
loop_
_entity.id
_entity.type
_entity.pdbx_description
1 polymer ?
#
loop_
_entity_poly.entity_id
_entity_poly.type
_entity_poly.pdbx_seq_one_letter_code
_entity_poly.pdbx_strand_id
1 'polypeptide(L)'
;MQVLDLMNKRRRGEKLTTAEITFITKAIVAKEMTTAQVGAFLDTFSYHDMETTAELTDLTMALAYSGGIYDLSDLPGIKVAPLTTDGLGDKTSLVLLPLVASLGVPILQVVTPLAEEMTSPLARLAAVPQLRTKLAADEFVTTLKKVNAVAAAPVAELAPLQQQLAKLEIETDTTAVPALLTSHLLSLAIAAGVDALVVDIKTGNNGLSLKQAQQVAKLAVAVGAEVGRRTLAVISDLNQPIGDAVGASWEIREVIATLKGGGPADLRELVLSLGAQLAVLGGYLGTVADAREALSANLENGQALAKFHEWLVAQDAMPVLWSNLIY
;
A
#
# COMPACT_ATOMS: atom_id res chain seq x y z
N MET A 1 21.73 18.64 -20.25
CA MET A 1 20.77 17.53 -20.35
C MET A 1 19.43 18.13 -20.70
N GLN A 2 18.73 17.60 -21.69
CA GLN A 2 17.38 18.09 -22.06
C GLN A 2 16.37 16.97 -21.84
N VAL A 3 15.19 17.32 -21.32
CA VAL A 3 14.11 16.35 -21.04
C VAL A 3 13.75 15.54 -22.28
N LEU A 4 13.61 16.19 -23.44
CA LEU A 4 13.24 15.53 -24.70
C LEU A 4 14.26 14.47 -25.16
N ASP A 5 15.56 14.71 -24.90
CA ASP A 5 16.60 13.73 -25.24
C ASP A 5 16.47 12.46 -24.40
N LEU A 6 16.14 12.62 -23.11
CA LEU A 6 15.94 11.50 -22.19
C LEU A 6 14.67 10.70 -22.51
N MET A 7 13.59 11.39 -22.86
CA MET A 7 12.37 10.73 -23.33
C MET A 7 12.62 9.95 -24.63
N ASN A 8 13.37 10.51 -25.58
CA ASN A 8 13.74 9.82 -26.81
C ASN A 8 14.69 8.64 -26.55
N LYS A 9 15.59 8.77 -25.55
CA LYS A 9 16.46 7.68 -25.09
C LYS A 9 15.61 6.50 -24.61
N ARG A 10 14.61 6.75 -23.73
CA ARG A 10 13.67 5.72 -23.26
C ARG A 10 12.88 5.08 -24.42
N ARG A 11 12.35 5.88 -25.33
CA ARG A 11 11.59 5.37 -26.49
C ARG A 11 12.39 4.44 -27.40
N ARG A 12 13.72 4.60 -27.42
CA ARG A 12 14.62 3.67 -28.14
C ARG A 12 14.98 2.41 -27.32
N GLY A 13 14.41 2.29 -26.10
CA GLY A 13 14.70 1.19 -25.21
C GLY A 13 16.05 1.28 -24.49
N GLU A 14 16.64 2.48 -24.43
CA GLU A 14 17.88 2.74 -23.71
C GLU A 14 17.55 3.08 -22.24
N LYS A 15 18.40 2.61 -21.33
CA LYS A 15 18.24 2.83 -19.88
C LYS A 15 18.66 4.23 -19.47
N LEU A 16 17.92 4.80 -18.49
CA LEU A 16 18.35 6.03 -17.83
C LEU A 16 19.35 5.72 -16.72
N THR A 17 20.31 6.58 -16.58
CA THR A 17 21.26 6.57 -15.46
C THR A 17 20.63 7.26 -14.25
N THR A 18 21.18 7.01 -13.05
CA THR A 18 20.81 7.70 -11.80
C THR A 18 20.80 9.23 -11.95
N ALA A 19 21.80 9.79 -12.66
CA ALA A 19 21.87 11.23 -12.90
C ALA A 19 20.76 11.75 -13.80
N GLU A 20 20.35 10.95 -14.81
CA GLU A 20 19.25 11.29 -15.72
C GLU A 20 17.90 11.21 -15.03
N ILE A 21 17.66 10.17 -14.21
CA ILE A 21 16.46 10.05 -13.38
C ILE A 21 16.36 11.22 -12.40
N THR A 22 17.45 11.52 -11.70
CA THR A 22 17.52 12.66 -10.78
C THR A 22 17.24 13.97 -11.50
N PHE A 23 17.72 14.15 -12.72
CA PHE A 23 17.46 15.36 -13.51
C PHE A 23 15.95 15.48 -13.87
N ILE A 24 15.34 14.41 -14.38
CA ILE A 24 13.90 14.42 -14.75
C ILE A 24 13.03 14.65 -13.53
N THR A 25 13.27 13.93 -12.42
CA THR A 25 12.47 14.06 -11.20
C THR A 25 12.57 15.45 -10.59
N LYS A 26 13.75 16.06 -10.59
CA LYS A 26 13.94 17.45 -10.18
C LYS A 26 13.21 18.43 -11.10
N ALA A 27 13.28 18.22 -12.42
CA ALA A 27 12.58 19.08 -13.39
C ALA A 27 11.05 19.01 -13.22
N ILE A 28 10.50 17.84 -12.86
CA ILE A 28 9.07 17.70 -12.56
C ILE A 28 8.72 18.48 -11.29
N VAL A 29 9.47 18.29 -10.21
CA VAL A 29 9.27 18.99 -8.92
C VAL A 29 9.37 20.51 -9.09
N ALA A 30 10.35 20.97 -9.87
CA ALA A 30 10.56 22.39 -10.17
C ALA A 30 9.52 22.97 -11.17
N LYS A 31 8.60 22.15 -11.67
CA LYS A 31 7.60 22.52 -12.69
C LYS A 31 8.23 23.04 -14.00
N GLU A 32 9.43 22.59 -14.32
CA GLU A 32 10.12 22.87 -15.58
C GLU A 32 9.61 22.01 -16.73
N MET A 33 8.89 20.94 -16.43
CA MET A 33 8.18 20.10 -17.39
C MET A 33 6.70 20.46 -17.42
N THR A 34 6.13 20.53 -18.61
CA THR A 34 4.66 20.62 -18.77
C THR A 34 4.00 19.29 -18.40
N THR A 35 2.71 19.32 -18.02
CA THR A 35 1.92 18.11 -17.74
C THR A 35 1.98 17.12 -18.90
N ALA A 36 1.90 17.62 -20.15
CA ALA A 36 2.01 16.78 -21.34
C ALA A 36 3.40 16.09 -21.47
N GLN A 37 4.47 16.78 -21.08
CA GLN A 37 5.81 16.17 -21.07
C GLN A 37 5.95 15.11 -19.98
N VAL A 38 5.37 15.35 -18.80
CA VAL A 38 5.37 14.35 -17.71
C VAL A 38 4.56 13.13 -18.13
N GLY A 39 3.35 13.30 -18.67
CA GLY A 39 2.54 12.19 -19.18
C GLY A 39 3.26 11.40 -20.28
N ALA A 40 3.90 12.10 -21.25
CA ALA A 40 4.68 11.45 -22.28
C ALA A 40 5.93 10.73 -21.75
N PHE A 41 6.50 11.17 -20.63
CA PHE A 41 7.58 10.47 -19.93
C PHE A 41 7.05 9.17 -19.27
N LEU A 42 5.92 9.23 -18.55
CA LEU A 42 5.29 8.05 -17.96
C LEU A 42 4.95 7.01 -19.04
N ASP A 43 4.41 7.44 -20.17
CA ASP A 43 4.08 6.56 -21.29
C ASP A 43 5.30 5.81 -21.86
N THR A 44 6.52 6.35 -21.72
CA THR A 44 7.73 5.64 -22.19
C THR A 44 7.98 4.31 -21.46
N PHE A 45 7.41 4.10 -20.27
CA PHE A 45 7.50 2.86 -19.53
C PHE A 45 6.56 1.77 -20.06
N SER A 46 5.61 2.11 -20.92
CA SER A 46 4.65 1.17 -21.52
C SER A 46 5.25 0.40 -22.72
N TYR A 47 6.31 0.91 -23.33
CA TYR A 47 6.82 0.38 -24.61
C TYR A 47 7.83 -0.77 -24.48
N HIS A 48 8.51 -0.88 -23.35
CA HIS A 48 9.60 -1.81 -23.19
C HIS A 48 9.66 -2.41 -21.78
N ASP A 49 9.75 -3.72 -21.69
CA ASP A 49 10.05 -4.48 -20.44
C ASP A 49 11.53 -4.28 -20.01
N MET A 50 12.09 -3.09 -20.18
CA MET A 50 13.54 -2.88 -20.17
C MET A 50 14.07 -2.20 -18.91
N GLU A 51 13.23 -2.03 -17.88
CA GLU A 51 13.71 -1.47 -16.63
C GLU A 51 14.65 -2.47 -15.95
N THR A 52 15.89 -2.03 -15.69
CA THR A 52 16.73 -2.77 -14.75
C THR A 52 16.25 -2.50 -13.33
N THR A 53 16.51 -3.45 -12.45
CA THR A 53 16.30 -3.23 -11.01
C THR A 53 16.93 -1.93 -10.54
N ALA A 54 18.15 -1.60 -10.98
CA ALA A 54 18.85 -0.38 -10.61
C ALA A 54 18.08 0.89 -11.09
N GLU A 55 17.65 0.94 -12.35
CA GLU A 55 16.89 2.08 -12.90
C GLU A 55 15.58 2.27 -12.13
N LEU A 56 14.87 1.18 -11.87
CA LEU A 56 13.61 1.23 -11.12
C LEU A 56 13.82 1.61 -9.64
N THR A 57 14.90 1.13 -9.03
CA THR A 57 15.30 1.53 -7.67
C THR A 57 15.57 3.03 -7.60
N ASP A 58 16.34 3.57 -8.55
CA ASP A 58 16.64 5.01 -8.62
C ASP A 58 15.35 5.84 -8.76
N LEU A 59 14.43 5.42 -9.61
CA LEU A 59 13.12 6.08 -9.75
C LEU A 59 12.32 6.01 -8.45
N THR A 60 12.19 4.81 -7.87
CA THR A 60 11.46 4.59 -6.61
C THR A 60 12.01 5.45 -5.47
N MET A 61 13.32 5.53 -5.34
CA MET A 61 13.98 6.35 -4.32
C MET A 61 13.81 7.85 -4.58
N ALA A 62 13.89 8.28 -5.85
CA ALA A 62 13.64 9.66 -6.22
C ALA A 62 12.19 10.09 -5.92
N LEU A 63 11.21 9.19 -6.09
CA LEU A 63 9.83 9.43 -5.69
C LEU A 63 9.68 9.49 -4.16
N ALA A 64 10.23 8.51 -3.43
CA ALA A 64 10.14 8.42 -1.98
C ALA A 64 10.74 9.64 -1.27
N TYR A 65 11.90 10.10 -1.75
CA TYR A 65 12.64 11.23 -1.16
C TYR A 65 12.39 12.57 -1.88
N SER A 66 11.30 12.69 -2.61
CA SER A 66 10.92 13.94 -3.26
C SER A 66 10.45 15.04 -2.28
N GLY A 67 10.24 14.70 -1.02
CA GLY A 67 9.84 15.60 0.06
C GLY A 67 10.13 15.02 1.43
N GLY A 68 9.20 15.21 2.38
CA GLY A 68 9.30 14.67 3.75
C GLY A 68 9.20 13.15 3.79
N ILE A 69 9.72 12.59 4.88
CA ILE A 69 9.58 11.18 5.24
C ILE A 69 9.07 11.10 6.69
N TYR A 70 8.39 10.02 7.04
CA TYR A 70 8.05 9.80 8.45
C TYR A 70 9.23 9.16 9.19
N ASP A 71 9.61 9.77 10.32
CA ASP A 71 10.61 9.18 11.21
C ASP A 71 9.93 8.27 12.23
N LEU A 72 10.14 6.97 12.05
CA LEU A 72 9.65 5.92 12.95
C LEU A 72 10.78 5.27 13.76
N SER A 73 11.97 5.90 13.83
CA SER A 73 13.14 5.34 14.50
C SER A 73 12.93 5.10 16.00
N ASP A 74 12.16 5.98 16.65
CA ASP A 74 11.80 5.86 18.07
C ASP A 74 10.73 4.79 18.36
N LEU A 75 10.09 4.22 17.34
CA LEU A 75 9.11 3.17 17.51
C LEU A 75 9.82 1.80 17.59
N PRO A 76 9.70 1.05 18.71
CA PRO A 76 10.31 -0.26 18.80
C PRO A 76 9.64 -1.25 17.84
N GLY A 77 10.39 -2.28 17.45
CA GLY A 77 9.93 -3.32 16.56
C GLY A 77 10.06 -2.96 15.08
N ILE A 78 9.76 -3.94 14.24
CA ILE A 78 9.83 -3.84 12.77
C ILE A 78 8.48 -3.37 12.27
N LYS A 79 8.44 -2.22 11.61
CA LYS A 79 7.24 -1.64 11.04
C LYS A 79 6.91 -2.32 9.73
N VAL A 80 5.74 -2.94 9.65
CA VAL A 80 5.31 -3.66 8.45
C VAL A 80 4.19 -2.93 7.74
N ALA A 81 4.08 -3.13 6.43
CA ALA A 81 2.93 -2.65 5.66
C ALA A 81 2.39 -3.72 4.71
N PRO A 82 1.07 -3.90 4.66
CA PRO A 82 0.41 -4.54 3.55
C PRO A 82 0.30 -3.54 2.40
N LEU A 83 0.82 -3.90 1.24
CA LEU A 83 0.59 -3.19 0.00
C LEU A 83 -0.31 -4.04 -0.88
N THR A 84 -1.22 -3.41 -1.61
CA THR A 84 -2.11 -4.11 -2.54
C THR A 84 -2.17 -3.34 -3.85
N THR A 85 -2.37 -4.06 -4.95
CA THR A 85 -2.71 -3.43 -6.22
C THR A 85 -4.18 -3.02 -6.29
N ASP A 86 -4.88 -3.18 -5.17
CA ASP A 86 -6.29 -2.87 -4.97
C ASP A 86 -7.23 -3.53 -6.01
N GLY A 87 -8.52 -3.32 -5.84
CA GLY A 87 -9.55 -3.76 -6.74
C GLY A 87 -10.92 -3.74 -6.11
N LEU A 88 -11.95 -3.95 -6.93
CA LEU A 88 -13.33 -3.92 -6.46
C LEU A 88 -13.57 -5.01 -5.41
N GLY A 89 -14.04 -4.61 -4.24
CA GLY A 89 -14.33 -5.52 -3.12
C GLY A 89 -13.09 -5.99 -2.34
N ASP A 90 -11.89 -5.43 -2.60
CA ASP A 90 -10.70 -5.75 -1.79
C ASP A 90 -10.70 -4.99 -0.47
N LYS A 91 -11.15 -5.64 0.58
CA LYS A 91 -11.16 -5.15 1.97
C LYS A 91 -10.08 -5.78 2.85
N THR A 92 -9.16 -6.52 2.25
CA THR A 92 -8.12 -7.30 2.92
C THR A 92 -7.31 -6.49 3.92
N SER A 93 -6.85 -5.30 3.53
CA SER A 93 -6.06 -4.41 4.39
C SER A 93 -6.80 -4.00 5.66
N LEU A 94 -8.13 -3.81 5.61
CA LEU A 94 -8.92 -3.38 6.76
C LEU A 94 -9.03 -4.47 7.84
N VAL A 95 -8.90 -5.73 7.45
CA VAL A 95 -8.81 -6.85 8.39
C VAL A 95 -7.35 -7.05 8.85
N LEU A 96 -6.38 -6.93 7.93
CA LEU A 96 -4.96 -7.15 8.24
C LEU A 96 -4.42 -6.18 9.28
N LEU A 97 -4.76 -4.89 9.20
CA LEU A 97 -4.27 -3.87 10.11
C LEU A 97 -4.55 -4.22 11.59
N PRO A 98 -5.78 -4.40 12.04
CA PRO A 98 -6.04 -4.75 13.42
C PRO A 98 -5.61 -6.18 13.77
N LEU A 99 -5.69 -7.12 12.83
CA LEU A 99 -5.35 -8.51 13.07
C LEU A 99 -3.84 -8.68 13.36
N VAL A 100 -2.97 -8.09 12.55
CA VAL A 100 -1.52 -8.14 12.77
C VAL A 100 -1.11 -7.32 13.99
N ALA A 101 -1.72 -6.13 14.18
CA ALA A 101 -1.49 -5.32 15.37
C ALA A 101 -1.90 -6.01 16.67
N SER A 102 -2.86 -6.94 16.64
CA SER A 102 -3.26 -7.72 17.82
C SER A 102 -2.15 -8.65 18.33
N LEU A 103 -1.15 -8.95 17.51
CA LEU A 103 0.07 -9.66 17.91
C LEU A 103 1.19 -8.73 18.42
N GLY A 104 0.92 -7.42 18.54
CA GLY A 104 1.90 -6.43 18.97
C GLY A 104 2.84 -5.96 17.84
N VAL A 105 2.64 -6.37 16.61
CA VAL A 105 3.45 -5.96 15.45
C VAL A 105 2.98 -4.59 14.94
N PRO A 106 3.85 -3.56 14.86
CA PRO A 106 3.47 -2.27 14.30
C PRO A 106 3.20 -2.39 12.80
N ILE A 107 1.97 -2.09 12.40
CA ILE A 107 1.51 -2.16 11.02
C ILE A 107 0.91 -0.84 10.58
N LEU A 108 1.29 -0.39 9.41
CA LEU A 108 0.83 0.89 8.88
C LEU A 108 0.48 0.81 7.40
N GLN A 109 -0.40 1.69 6.98
CA GLN A 109 -0.74 1.83 5.57
C GLN A 109 -0.90 3.31 5.22
N VAL A 110 -0.18 3.77 4.22
CA VAL A 110 -0.38 5.09 3.61
C VAL A 110 -0.83 4.88 2.17
N VAL A 111 -1.95 5.48 1.82
CA VAL A 111 -2.58 5.31 0.50
C VAL A 111 -2.91 6.66 -0.08
N THR A 112 -2.44 6.95 -1.30
CA THR A 112 -2.84 8.15 -2.03
C THR A 112 -4.30 8.01 -2.44
N PRO A 113 -5.21 8.88 -1.97
CA PRO A 113 -6.60 8.84 -2.39
C PRO A 113 -6.68 9.35 -3.82
N LEU A 114 -7.04 8.48 -4.74
CA LEU A 114 -7.33 8.84 -6.12
C LEU A 114 -8.83 9.16 -6.22
N ALA A 115 -9.20 10.28 -6.81
CA ALA A 115 -10.50 10.95 -6.63
C ALA A 115 -11.74 10.14 -7.06
N GLU A 116 -11.57 9.06 -7.82
CA GLU A 116 -12.68 8.25 -8.35
C GLU A 116 -12.66 6.79 -7.87
N GLU A 117 -11.67 6.41 -7.06
CA GLU A 117 -11.52 5.01 -6.67
C GLU A 117 -12.31 4.67 -5.40
N MET A 118 -13.50 4.12 -5.60
CA MET A 118 -14.22 3.38 -4.56
C MET A 118 -13.48 2.09 -4.13
N THR A 119 -12.30 1.84 -4.70
CA THR A 119 -11.53 0.60 -4.51
C THR A 119 -10.47 0.71 -3.41
N SER A 120 -10.08 1.93 -3.02
CA SER A 120 -9.02 2.09 -1.99
C SER A 120 -9.52 1.76 -0.57
N PRO A 121 -8.66 1.25 0.32
CA PRO A 121 -9.00 1.01 1.72
C PRO A 121 -9.56 2.27 2.42
N LEU A 122 -9.03 3.45 2.10
CA LEU A 122 -9.50 4.71 2.70
C LEU A 122 -10.91 5.10 2.25
N ALA A 123 -11.28 4.79 1.00
CA ALA A 123 -12.64 5.04 0.52
C ALA A 123 -13.67 4.19 1.28
N ARG A 124 -13.30 2.97 1.64
CA ARG A 124 -14.14 2.11 2.50
C ARG A 124 -14.27 2.63 3.91
N LEU A 125 -13.16 3.11 4.48
CA LEU A 125 -13.13 3.73 5.81
C LEU A 125 -13.98 5.00 5.90
N ALA A 126 -14.29 5.67 4.79
CA ALA A 126 -15.20 6.81 4.77
C ALA A 126 -16.63 6.45 5.23
N ALA A 127 -17.01 5.16 5.22
CA ALA A 127 -18.27 4.69 5.81
C ALA A 127 -18.28 4.68 7.35
N VAL A 128 -17.12 4.83 7.98
CA VAL A 128 -17.00 4.90 9.45
C VAL A 128 -17.17 6.35 9.89
N PRO A 129 -18.22 6.67 10.68
CA PRO A 129 -18.52 8.05 11.06
C PRO A 129 -17.38 8.70 11.86
N GLN A 130 -17.02 9.92 11.46
CA GLN A 130 -16.01 10.78 12.07
C GLN A 130 -14.56 10.24 12.04
N LEU A 131 -14.32 9.09 11.43
CA LEU A 131 -12.97 8.57 11.28
C LEU A 131 -12.10 9.54 10.47
N ARG A 132 -10.96 9.93 11.04
CA ARG A 132 -9.98 10.76 10.36
C ARG A 132 -8.96 9.89 9.61
N THR A 133 -8.93 10.04 8.29
CA THR A 133 -7.94 9.41 7.42
C THR A 133 -6.86 10.40 6.93
N LYS A 134 -7.02 11.70 7.21
CA LYS A 134 -6.01 12.73 7.00
C LYS A 134 -5.42 13.10 8.36
N LEU A 135 -4.22 12.62 8.63
CA LEU A 135 -3.50 12.83 9.88
C LEU A 135 -2.24 13.66 9.60
N ALA A 136 -1.89 14.59 10.48
CA ALA A 136 -0.58 15.22 10.46
C ALA A 136 0.52 14.17 10.75
N ALA A 137 1.77 14.43 10.38
CA ALA A 137 2.84 13.46 10.53
C ALA A 137 3.04 12.97 11.98
N ASP A 138 2.96 13.89 12.93
CA ASP A 138 3.06 13.62 14.37
C ASP A 138 1.84 12.84 14.91
N GLU A 139 0.64 13.15 14.43
CA GLU A 139 -0.58 12.39 14.74
C GLU A 139 -0.49 10.95 14.23
N PHE A 140 0.02 10.77 13.00
CA PHE A 140 0.25 9.45 12.40
C PHE A 140 1.21 8.61 13.26
N VAL A 141 2.37 9.17 13.60
CA VAL A 141 3.37 8.51 14.44
C VAL A 141 2.82 8.21 15.83
N THR A 142 2.12 9.16 16.45
CA THR A 142 1.51 8.99 17.78
C THR A 142 0.45 7.89 17.78
N THR A 143 -0.40 7.84 16.74
CA THR A 143 -1.42 6.79 16.59
C THR A 143 -0.76 5.42 16.47
N LEU A 144 0.25 5.28 15.60
CA LEU A 144 0.98 4.03 15.44
C LEU A 144 1.64 3.58 16.75
N LYS A 145 2.28 4.50 17.49
CA LYS A 145 2.88 4.23 18.81
C LYS A 145 1.84 3.75 19.84
N LYS A 146 0.63 4.30 19.81
CA LYS A 146 -0.42 4.03 20.78
C LYS A 146 -1.10 2.68 20.59
N VAL A 147 -1.40 2.32 19.34
CA VAL A 147 -2.26 1.16 19.05
C VAL A 147 -1.64 0.15 18.08
N ASN A 148 -0.41 0.34 17.64
CA ASN A 148 0.30 -0.48 16.65
C ASN A 148 -0.38 -0.58 15.27
N ALA A 149 -1.39 0.24 14.98
CA ALA A 149 -2.08 0.26 13.70
C ALA A 149 -2.41 1.69 13.28
N VAL A 150 -2.22 2.03 12.01
CA VAL A 150 -2.64 3.29 11.43
C VAL A 150 -2.85 3.15 9.93
N ALA A 151 -3.91 3.78 9.40
CA ALA A 151 -4.09 3.95 7.96
C ALA A 151 -4.49 5.39 7.65
N ALA A 152 -3.77 6.03 6.73
CA ALA A 152 -4.01 7.42 6.40
C ALA A 152 -3.67 7.75 4.94
N ALA A 153 -4.26 8.85 4.46
CA ALA A 153 -3.78 9.53 3.26
C ALA A 153 -2.44 10.21 3.57
N PRO A 154 -1.52 10.30 2.60
CA PRO A 154 -0.27 11.02 2.79
C PRO A 154 -0.54 12.52 2.98
N VAL A 155 0.21 13.16 3.86
CA VAL A 155 0.28 14.63 3.89
C VAL A 155 0.94 15.14 2.61
N ALA A 156 0.69 16.42 2.27
CA ALA A 156 1.19 16.99 1.02
C ALA A 156 2.73 16.95 0.88
N GLU A 157 3.42 16.98 1.99
CA GLU A 157 4.89 16.96 2.07
C GLU A 157 5.48 15.54 1.95
N LEU A 158 4.69 14.49 2.18
CA LEU A 158 5.16 13.10 2.09
C LEU A 158 5.22 12.64 0.64
N ALA A 159 6.42 12.41 0.12
CA ALA A 159 6.63 11.93 -1.25
C ALA A 159 5.78 12.69 -2.31
N PRO A 160 5.83 14.05 -2.38
CA PRO A 160 4.91 14.84 -3.20
C PRO A 160 4.98 14.52 -4.70
N LEU A 161 6.14 14.12 -5.19
CA LEU A 161 6.28 13.71 -6.60
C LEU A 161 5.48 12.42 -6.87
N GLN A 162 5.54 11.44 -5.97
CA GLN A 162 4.73 10.23 -6.08
C GLN A 162 3.23 10.57 -6.15
N GLN A 163 2.74 11.45 -5.26
CA GLN A 163 1.33 11.86 -5.25
C GLN A 163 0.93 12.60 -6.55
N GLN A 164 1.86 13.38 -7.13
CA GLN A 164 1.63 14.07 -8.40
C GLN A 164 1.55 13.07 -9.57
N LEU A 165 2.50 12.13 -9.63
CA LEU A 165 2.56 11.15 -10.72
C LEU A 165 1.38 10.19 -10.67
N ALA A 166 0.94 9.76 -9.48
CA ALA A 166 -0.23 8.89 -9.33
C ALA A 166 -1.48 9.42 -10.04
N LYS A 167 -1.71 10.74 -9.98
CA LYS A 167 -2.84 11.36 -10.70
C LYS A 167 -2.66 11.31 -12.21
N LEU A 168 -1.44 11.57 -12.68
CA LEU A 168 -1.14 11.55 -14.12
C LEU A 168 -1.15 10.12 -14.68
N GLU A 169 -0.78 9.12 -13.88
CA GLU A 169 -0.86 7.71 -14.26
C GLU A 169 -2.30 7.30 -14.61
N ILE A 170 -3.29 7.83 -13.90
CA ILE A 170 -4.70 7.61 -14.24
C ILE A 170 -5.06 8.31 -15.55
N GLU A 171 -4.70 9.60 -15.69
CA GLU A 171 -5.02 10.40 -16.89
C GLU A 171 -4.36 9.84 -18.17
N THR A 172 -3.24 9.12 -18.02
CA THR A 172 -2.47 8.52 -19.12
C THR A 172 -2.69 7.02 -19.30
N ASP A 173 -3.56 6.39 -18.48
CA ASP A 173 -3.83 4.94 -18.46
C ASP A 173 -2.55 4.11 -18.28
N THR A 174 -1.62 4.59 -17.42
CA THR A 174 -0.35 3.92 -17.15
C THR A 174 -0.29 3.25 -15.76
N THR A 175 -1.38 3.25 -15.01
CA THR A 175 -1.48 2.68 -13.66
C THR A 175 -1.14 1.19 -13.60
N ALA A 176 -1.42 0.43 -14.66
CA ALA A 176 -1.16 -1.00 -14.76
C ALA A 176 0.22 -1.35 -15.35
N VAL A 177 1.07 -0.33 -15.63
CA VAL A 177 2.45 -0.55 -16.11
C VAL A 177 3.30 -1.08 -14.95
N PRO A 178 3.87 -2.31 -15.04
CA PRO A 178 4.50 -2.98 -13.90
C PRO A 178 5.59 -2.15 -13.19
N ALA A 179 6.42 -1.43 -13.94
CA ALA A 179 7.47 -0.60 -13.38
C ALA A 179 6.91 0.60 -12.60
N LEU A 180 5.95 1.32 -13.18
CA LEU A 180 5.33 2.47 -12.53
C LEU A 180 4.53 2.05 -11.30
N LEU A 181 3.71 1.01 -11.41
CA LEU A 181 2.95 0.46 -10.28
C LEU A 181 3.87 0.01 -9.15
N THR A 182 4.99 -0.66 -9.45
CA THR A 182 5.98 -1.05 -8.43
C THR A 182 6.58 0.17 -7.75
N SER A 183 7.05 1.17 -8.51
CA SER A 183 7.60 2.40 -7.95
C SER A 183 6.58 3.17 -7.12
N HIS A 184 5.32 3.21 -7.58
CA HIS A 184 4.21 3.85 -6.88
C HIS A 184 3.98 3.22 -5.49
N LEU A 185 3.82 1.89 -5.44
CA LEU A 185 3.56 1.17 -4.20
C LEU A 185 4.73 1.29 -3.21
N LEU A 186 5.97 1.06 -3.67
CA LEU A 186 7.13 1.02 -2.79
C LEU A 186 7.56 2.40 -2.31
N SER A 187 7.53 3.42 -3.17
CA SER A 187 8.04 4.75 -2.81
C SER A 187 7.27 5.37 -1.65
N LEU A 188 5.94 5.22 -1.63
CA LEU A 188 5.12 5.76 -0.55
C LEU A 188 5.34 5.01 0.77
N ALA A 189 5.48 3.68 0.73
CA ALA A 189 5.79 2.87 1.90
C ALA A 189 7.19 3.18 2.46
N ILE A 190 8.18 3.40 1.59
CA ILE A 190 9.53 3.81 1.99
C ILE A 190 9.49 5.19 2.66
N ALA A 191 8.80 6.16 2.06
CA ALA A 191 8.63 7.51 2.64
C ALA A 191 7.90 7.47 3.99
N ALA A 192 6.98 6.52 4.17
CA ALA A 192 6.27 6.30 5.43
C ALA A 192 7.09 5.56 6.51
N GLY A 193 8.34 5.19 6.24
CA GLY A 193 9.25 4.60 7.22
C GLY A 193 9.05 3.10 7.46
N VAL A 194 8.49 2.36 6.51
CA VAL A 194 8.25 0.91 6.63
C VAL A 194 9.56 0.13 6.52
N ASP A 195 9.74 -0.90 7.35
CA ASP A 195 10.92 -1.77 7.37
C ASP A 195 10.73 -3.06 6.55
N ALA A 196 9.50 -3.57 6.49
CA ALA A 196 9.19 -4.80 5.76
C ALA A 196 7.80 -4.75 5.13
N LEU A 197 7.64 -5.42 3.99
CA LEU A 197 6.50 -5.28 3.09
C LEU A 197 5.95 -6.65 2.68
N VAL A 198 4.64 -6.79 2.67
CA VAL A 198 3.95 -7.84 1.90
C VAL A 198 3.14 -7.16 0.81
N VAL A 199 3.46 -7.45 -0.44
CA VAL A 199 2.78 -6.89 -1.61
C VAL A 199 1.80 -7.94 -2.13
N ASP A 200 0.51 -7.68 -1.98
CA ASP A 200 -0.58 -8.52 -2.48
C ASP A 200 -1.00 -8.02 -3.86
N ILE A 201 -0.68 -8.80 -4.87
CA ILE A 201 -0.88 -8.45 -6.27
C ILE A 201 -2.11 -9.18 -6.79
N LYS A 202 -3.16 -8.43 -7.05
CA LYS A 202 -4.44 -8.93 -7.50
C LYS A 202 -4.44 -9.28 -8.98
N THR A 203 -4.89 -10.48 -9.31
CA THR A 203 -5.01 -10.98 -10.70
C THR A 203 -6.43 -11.38 -11.03
N GLY A 204 -6.77 -11.36 -12.31
CA GLY A 204 -8.07 -11.78 -12.80
C GLY A 204 -8.88 -10.64 -13.41
N ASN A 205 -10.20 -10.82 -13.50
CA ASN A 205 -11.08 -9.88 -14.21
C ASN A 205 -11.09 -8.46 -13.61
N ASN A 206 -10.84 -8.34 -12.32
CA ASN A 206 -10.80 -7.07 -11.59
C ASN A 206 -9.38 -6.70 -11.14
N GLY A 207 -8.36 -7.34 -11.69
CA GLY A 207 -6.97 -7.14 -11.35
C GLY A 207 -6.05 -7.15 -12.58
N LEU A 208 -4.77 -7.31 -12.33
CA LEU A 208 -3.77 -7.41 -13.39
C LEU A 208 -3.86 -8.75 -14.14
N SER A 209 -3.37 -8.80 -15.37
CA SER A 209 -3.07 -10.08 -16.00
C SER A 209 -1.98 -10.82 -15.21
N LEU A 210 -1.99 -12.15 -15.25
CA LEU A 210 -0.98 -12.96 -14.55
C LEU A 210 0.46 -12.58 -14.95
N LYS A 211 0.70 -12.25 -16.22
CA LYS A 211 2.01 -11.80 -16.71
C LYS A 211 2.45 -10.49 -16.02
N GLN A 212 1.56 -9.49 -15.95
CA GLN A 212 1.84 -8.23 -15.28
C GLN A 212 2.07 -8.44 -13.79
N ALA A 213 1.24 -9.25 -13.14
CA ALA A 213 1.39 -9.56 -11.72
C ALA A 213 2.73 -10.23 -11.39
N GLN A 214 3.18 -11.17 -12.23
CA GLN A 214 4.49 -11.80 -12.08
C GLN A 214 5.65 -10.80 -12.27
N GLN A 215 5.50 -9.85 -13.18
CA GLN A 215 6.47 -8.76 -13.34
C GLN A 215 6.52 -7.84 -12.12
N VAL A 216 5.36 -7.37 -11.64
CA VAL A 216 5.28 -6.55 -10.41
C VAL A 216 5.88 -7.28 -9.22
N ALA A 217 5.55 -8.57 -9.02
CA ALA A 217 6.10 -9.39 -7.94
C ALA A 217 7.63 -9.44 -7.98
N LYS A 218 8.19 -9.73 -9.15
CA LYS A 218 9.64 -9.79 -9.36
C LYS A 218 10.32 -8.46 -9.11
N LEU A 219 9.75 -7.37 -9.64
CA LEU A 219 10.29 -6.03 -9.49
C LEU A 219 10.20 -5.54 -8.04
N ALA A 220 9.06 -5.76 -7.36
CA ALA A 220 8.87 -5.34 -5.97
C ALA A 220 9.87 -6.01 -5.02
N VAL A 221 10.09 -7.32 -5.17
CA VAL A 221 11.08 -8.05 -4.36
C VAL A 221 12.51 -7.57 -4.66
N ALA A 222 12.84 -7.37 -5.94
CA ALA A 222 14.18 -6.94 -6.34
C ALA A 222 14.49 -5.51 -5.86
N VAL A 223 13.58 -4.55 -6.07
CA VAL A 223 13.74 -3.17 -5.58
C VAL A 223 13.77 -3.14 -4.06
N GLY A 224 12.86 -3.88 -3.40
CA GLY A 224 12.86 -3.99 -1.94
C GLY A 224 14.21 -4.44 -1.38
N ALA A 225 14.83 -5.44 -1.97
CA ALA A 225 16.15 -5.94 -1.58
C ALA A 225 17.24 -4.87 -1.77
N GLU A 226 17.25 -4.15 -2.89
CA GLU A 226 18.22 -3.07 -3.18
C GLU A 226 18.12 -1.91 -2.18
N VAL A 227 16.90 -1.60 -1.71
CA VAL A 227 16.69 -0.51 -0.73
C VAL A 227 16.71 -1.00 0.72
N GLY A 228 17.09 -2.25 0.97
CA GLY A 228 17.19 -2.82 2.31
C GLY A 228 15.85 -3.02 3.02
N ARG A 229 14.76 -3.18 2.26
CA ARG A 229 13.42 -3.50 2.80
C ARG A 229 13.09 -4.97 2.56
N ARG A 230 12.77 -5.71 3.61
CA ARG A 230 12.33 -7.11 3.46
C ARG A 230 10.98 -7.13 2.76
N THR A 231 10.95 -7.61 1.53
CA THR A 231 9.74 -7.58 0.68
C THR A 231 9.36 -8.98 0.26
N LEU A 232 8.11 -9.33 0.47
CA LEU A 232 7.48 -10.56 0.00
C LEU A 232 6.33 -10.17 -0.93
N ALA A 233 6.21 -10.84 -2.07
CA ALA A 233 5.12 -10.65 -3.00
C ALA A 233 4.24 -11.91 -3.04
N VAL A 234 2.93 -11.70 -2.99
CA VAL A 234 1.90 -12.73 -3.11
C VAL A 234 1.03 -12.37 -4.30
N ILE A 235 0.74 -13.32 -5.15
CA ILE A 235 -0.24 -13.16 -6.24
C ILE A 235 -1.53 -13.82 -5.79
N SER A 236 -2.60 -13.03 -5.69
CA SER A 236 -3.91 -13.49 -5.25
C SER A 236 -4.99 -13.30 -6.33
N ASP A 237 -6.05 -14.09 -6.24
CA ASP A 237 -7.15 -14.07 -7.21
C ASP A 237 -8.15 -12.95 -6.92
N LEU A 238 -8.54 -12.21 -7.96
CA LEU A 238 -9.60 -11.21 -7.95
C LEU A 238 -10.51 -11.36 -9.19
N ASN A 239 -10.79 -12.59 -9.61
CA ASN A 239 -11.78 -12.86 -10.65
C ASN A 239 -13.19 -12.45 -10.21
N GLN A 240 -13.43 -12.42 -8.91
CA GLN A 240 -14.61 -11.88 -8.25
C GLN A 240 -14.21 -11.06 -7.04
N PRO A 241 -15.06 -10.18 -6.51
CA PRO A 241 -14.82 -9.49 -5.25
C PRO A 241 -14.45 -10.48 -4.14
N ILE A 242 -13.53 -10.09 -3.26
CA ILE A 242 -13.16 -10.90 -2.09
C ILE A 242 -14.27 -10.78 -1.06
N GLY A 243 -14.80 -11.94 -0.63
CA GLY A 243 -15.98 -11.99 0.21
C GLY A 243 -17.27 -11.73 -0.58
N ASP A 244 -18.36 -11.50 0.15
CA ASP A 244 -19.72 -11.40 -0.40
C ASP A 244 -20.20 -9.96 -0.56
N ALA A 245 -19.57 -9.00 0.12
CA ALA A 245 -19.99 -7.62 0.18
C ALA A 245 -19.20 -6.70 -0.78
N VAL A 246 -19.94 -5.83 -1.49
CA VAL A 246 -19.39 -4.73 -2.30
C VAL A 246 -20.12 -3.44 -1.91
N GLY A 247 -19.34 -2.39 -1.66
CA GLY A 247 -19.82 -1.08 -1.20
C GLY A 247 -19.44 -0.79 0.26
N ALA A 248 -18.92 0.41 0.51
CA ALA A 248 -18.18 0.77 1.72
C ALA A 248 -18.84 0.30 3.03
N SER A 249 -20.12 0.60 3.24
CA SER A 249 -20.81 0.23 4.48
C SER A 249 -21.01 -1.28 4.63
N TRP A 250 -21.24 -2.00 3.54
CA TRP A 250 -21.39 -3.44 3.55
C TRP A 250 -20.05 -4.13 3.76
N GLU A 251 -19.01 -3.63 3.12
CA GLU A 251 -17.64 -4.14 3.28
C GLU A 251 -17.14 -3.94 4.72
N ILE A 252 -17.43 -2.79 5.38
CA ILE A 252 -17.10 -2.59 6.79
C ILE A 252 -17.83 -3.59 7.70
N ARG A 253 -19.10 -3.90 7.43
CA ARG A 253 -19.83 -4.93 8.18
C ARG A 253 -19.19 -6.32 8.02
N GLU A 254 -18.75 -6.64 6.82
CA GLU A 254 -18.07 -7.91 6.54
C GLU A 254 -16.67 -7.97 7.19
N VAL A 255 -15.92 -6.86 7.20
CA VAL A 255 -14.68 -6.72 7.98
C VAL A 255 -14.93 -7.02 9.46
N ILE A 256 -15.98 -6.42 10.05
CA ILE A 256 -16.34 -6.67 11.46
C ILE A 256 -16.74 -8.13 11.67
N ALA A 257 -17.51 -8.74 10.77
CA ALA A 257 -17.87 -10.14 10.85
C ALA A 257 -16.66 -11.07 10.81
N THR A 258 -15.69 -10.76 9.93
CA THR A 258 -14.43 -11.51 9.83
C THR A 258 -13.58 -11.36 11.11
N LEU A 259 -13.49 -10.15 11.67
CA LEU A 259 -12.76 -9.88 12.92
C LEU A 259 -13.43 -10.51 14.17
N LYS A 260 -14.68 -10.95 14.07
CA LYS A 260 -15.40 -11.75 15.07
C LYS A 260 -15.19 -13.27 14.90
N GLY A 261 -14.31 -13.69 13.99
CA GLY A 261 -14.08 -15.12 13.68
C GLY A 261 -15.07 -15.73 12.67
N GLY A 262 -16.02 -14.94 12.15
CA GLY A 262 -16.94 -15.31 11.07
C GLY A 262 -16.45 -14.83 9.70
N GLY A 263 -17.39 -14.32 8.89
CA GLY A 263 -17.14 -13.79 7.56
C GLY A 263 -16.91 -14.83 6.47
N PRO A 264 -16.71 -14.39 5.22
CA PRO A 264 -16.47 -15.28 4.09
C PRO A 264 -15.15 -16.05 4.21
N ALA A 265 -15.15 -17.29 3.76
CA ALA A 265 -14.01 -18.19 3.89
C ALA A 265 -12.78 -17.73 3.07
N ASP A 266 -12.99 -17.20 1.89
CA ASP A 266 -11.96 -16.68 1.00
C ASP A 266 -11.25 -15.46 1.62
N LEU A 267 -12.00 -14.50 2.16
CA LEU A 267 -11.43 -13.35 2.87
C LEU A 267 -10.65 -13.80 4.10
N ARG A 268 -11.21 -14.71 4.91
CA ARG A 268 -10.54 -15.24 6.11
C ARG A 268 -9.24 -15.95 5.75
N GLU A 269 -9.24 -16.79 4.72
CA GLU A 269 -8.06 -17.52 4.27
C GLU A 269 -6.96 -16.57 3.80
N LEU A 270 -7.32 -15.59 2.98
CA LEU A 270 -6.39 -14.61 2.45
C LEU A 270 -5.75 -13.76 3.57
N VAL A 271 -6.54 -13.24 4.50
CA VAL A 271 -6.01 -12.41 5.60
C VAL A 271 -5.15 -13.21 6.58
N LEU A 272 -5.44 -14.48 6.82
CA LEU A 272 -4.60 -15.34 7.65
C LEU A 272 -3.27 -15.66 6.93
N SER A 273 -3.31 -15.88 5.62
CA SER A 273 -2.11 -16.13 4.83
C SER A 273 -1.17 -14.92 4.79
N LEU A 274 -1.70 -13.75 4.42
CA LEU A 274 -0.94 -12.51 4.34
C LEU A 274 -0.51 -12.01 5.72
N GLY A 275 -1.40 -12.10 6.71
CA GLY A 275 -1.16 -11.69 8.08
C GLY A 275 -0.04 -12.48 8.75
N ALA A 276 0.03 -13.79 8.52
CA ALA A 276 1.10 -14.63 9.04
C ALA A 276 2.48 -14.22 8.46
N GLN A 277 2.54 -13.88 7.17
CA GLN A 277 3.77 -13.36 6.55
C GLN A 277 4.17 -12.00 7.13
N LEU A 278 3.20 -11.09 7.27
CA LEU A 278 3.43 -9.77 7.90
C LEU A 278 3.91 -9.91 9.34
N ALA A 279 3.30 -10.81 10.13
CA ALA A 279 3.68 -11.03 11.52
C ALA A 279 5.13 -11.52 11.63
N VAL A 280 5.52 -12.53 10.84
CA VAL A 280 6.90 -13.08 10.85
C VAL A 280 7.89 -12.02 10.35
N LEU A 281 7.59 -11.28 9.28
CA LEU A 281 8.42 -10.17 8.82
C LEU A 281 8.53 -9.06 9.89
N GLY A 282 7.48 -8.85 10.67
CA GLY A 282 7.41 -7.92 11.79
C GLY A 282 8.14 -8.36 13.04
N GLY A 283 8.75 -9.55 13.03
CA GLY A 283 9.52 -10.07 14.16
C GLY A 283 8.73 -10.93 15.14
N TYR A 284 7.52 -11.40 14.78
CA TYR A 284 6.82 -12.40 15.57
C TYR A 284 7.69 -13.66 15.75
N LEU A 285 7.83 -14.10 16.98
CA LEU A 285 8.67 -15.24 17.32
C LEU A 285 7.94 -16.55 16.99
N GLY A 286 8.32 -17.19 15.90
CA GLY A 286 7.73 -18.44 15.44
C GLY A 286 7.78 -18.58 13.91
N THR A 287 7.21 -19.65 13.44
CA THR A 287 7.05 -19.92 12.02
C THR A 287 5.82 -19.20 11.46
N VAL A 288 5.68 -19.21 10.14
CA VAL A 288 4.45 -18.73 9.47
C VAL A 288 3.22 -19.53 9.94
N ALA A 289 3.37 -20.82 10.20
CA ALA A 289 2.28 -21.65 10.72
C ALA A 289 1.87 -21.23 12.13
N ASP A 290 2.85 -20.99 13.04
CA ASP A 290 2.57 -20.54 14.41
C ASP A 290 1.91 -19.15 14.40
N ALA A 291 2.37 -18.23 13.53
CA ALA A 291 1.76 -16.91 13.38
C ALA A 291 0.32 -17.02 12.87
N ARG A 292 0.06 -17.89 11.89
CA ARG A 292 -1.28 -18.14 11.37
C ARG A 292 -2.23 -18.68 12.45
N GLU A 293 -1.77 -19.62 13.29
CA GLU A 293 -2.54 -20.16 14.39
C GLU A 293 -2.88 -19.07 15.42
N ALA A 294 -1.89 -18.25 15.80
CA ALA A 294 -2.09 -17.12 16.70
C ALA A 294 -3.08 -16.08 16.16
N LEU A 295 -3.01 -15.75 14.86
CA LEU A 295 -3.95 -14.85 14.21
C LEU A 295 -5.37 -15.45 14.17
N SER A 296 -5.51 -16.75 13.87
CA SER A 296 -6.81 -17.44 13.91
C SER A 296 -7.42 -17.39 15.32
N ALA A 297 -6.61 -17.66 16.33
CA ALA A 297 -7.03 -17.54 17.72
C ALA A 297 -7.49 -16.12 18.08
N ASN A 298 -6.80 -15.09 17.59
CA ASN A 298 -7.16 -13.68 17.83
C ASN A 298 -8.45 -13.24 17.10
N LEU A 299 -8.80 -13.86 15.99
CA LEU A 299 -10.13 -13.70 15.39
C LEU A 299 -11.23 -14.32 16.27
N GLU A 300 -10.98 -15.52 16.81
CA GLU A 300 -11.98 -16.30 17.56
C GLU A 300 -12.20 -15.77 18.98
N ASN A 301 -11.16 -15.25 19.63
CA ASN A 301 -11.23 -14.74 21.01
C ASN A 301 -11.58 -13.25 21.11
N GLY A 302 -11.76 -12.55 19.96
CA GLY A 302 -12.16 -11.15 19.89
C GLY A 302 -11.02 -10.13 20.04
N GLN A 303 -9.75 -10.55 20.18
CA GLN A 303 -8.62 -9.61 20.29
C GLN A 303 -8.43 -8.78 19.01
N ALA A 304 -8.64 -9.38 17.83
CA ALA A 304 -8.57 -8.65 16.56
C ALA A 304 -9.65 -7.57 16.44
N LEU A 305 -10.89 -7.87 16.87
CA LEU A 305 -11.98 -6.91 16.91
C LEU A 305 -11.74 -5.79 17.94
N ALA A 306 -11.22 -6.14 19.13
CA ALA A 306 -10.84 -5.14 20.13
C ALA A 306 -9.76 -4.19 19.59
N LYS A 307 -8.77 -4.72 18.88
CA LYS A 307 -7.72 -3.92 18.24
C LYS A 307 -8.27 -3.03 17.13
N PHE A 308 -9.22 -3.50 16.35
CA PHE A 308 -9.93 -2.69 15.35
C PHE A 308 -10.63 -1.49 16.01
N HIS A 309 -11.33 -1.72 17.11
CA HIS A 309 -11.96 -0.66 17.89
C HIS A 309 -10.92 0.36 18.41
N GLU A 310 -9.82 -0.11 19.02
CA GLU A 310 -8.74 0.76 19.52
C GLU A 310 -8.17 1.63 18.40
N TRP A 311 -7.89 1.04 17.23
CA TRP A 311 -7.37 1.75 16.07
C TRP A 311 -8.34 2.84 15.59
N LEU A 312 -9.61 2.52 15.40
CA LEU A 312 -10.57 3.49 14.90
C LEU A 312 -10.83 4.64 15.89
N VAL A 313 -10.87 4.34 17.20
CA VAL A 313 -10.97 5.38 18.25
C VAL A 313 -9.71 6.25 18.27
N ALA A 314 -8.54 5.68 18.06
CA ALA A 314 -7.29 6.45 17.99
C ALA A 314 -7.24 7.41 16.78
N GLN A 315 -8.08 7.16 15.76
CA GLN A 315 -8.30 8.04 14.60
C GLN A 315 -9.63 8.80 14.67
N ASP A 316 -10.12 9.10 15.88
CA ASP A 316 -11.29 9.93 16.20
C ASP A 316 -12.65 9.37 15.75
N ALA A 317 -12.77 8.09 15.41
CA ALA A 317 -14.06 7.48 15.13
C ALA A 317 -14.95 7.50 16.40
N MET A 318 -16.23 7.84 16.24
CA MET A 318 -17.19 7.83 17.34
C MET A 318 -17.60 6.41 17.75
N PRO A 319 -17.29 5.93 18.97
CA PRO A 319 -17.60 4.57 19.41
C PRO A 319 -19.08 4.23 19.37
N VAL A 320 -19.95 5.21 19.64
CA VAL A 320 -21.40 4.99 19.79
C VAL A 320 -22.10 4.76 18.44
N LEU A 321 -21.58 5.31 17.33
CA LEU A 321 -22.25 5.22 16.04
C LEU A 321 -21.99 3.89 15.32
N TRP A 322 -20.98 3.16 15.72
CA TRP A 322 -20.71 1.85 15.12
C TRP A 322 -20.88 0.68 16.08
N SER A 323 -21.14 0.91 17.38
CA SER A 323 -21.77 -0.13 18.19
C SER A 323 -23.04 -0.70 17.52
N ASN A 324 -23.80 0.13 16.80
CA ASN A 324 -24.94 -0.29 15.98
C ASN A 324 -24.59 -1.09 14.70
N LEU A 325 -23.32 -1.12 14.29
CA LEU A 325 -22.80 -1.98 13.22
C LEU A 325 -22.22 -3.29 13.76
N ILE A 326 -21.99 -3.33 15.07
CA ILE A 326 -21.41 -4.49 15.78
C ILE A 326 -22.50 -5.44 16.29
N TYR A 327 -23.70 -4.96 16.52
CA TYR A 327 -24.90 -5.71 16.91
C TYR A 327 -25.89 -5.74 15.74
#